data_e396275b8265b6cbdfc50287697ca14a
#
_entry.id   e396275b8265b6cbdfc50287697ca14a
#
_cell.length_a   1.000
_cell.length_b   1.000
_cell.length_c   1.000
_cell.angle_alpha   90.00
_cell.angle_beta   90.00
_cell.angle_gamma   90.00
#
_symmetry.space_group_name_H-M   'P 1'
#
loop_
_entity.id
_entity.type
_entity.pdbx_description
1 polymer ?
#
loop_
_entity_poly.entity_id
_entity_poly.type
_entity_poly.pdbx_seq_one_letter_code
_entity_poly.pdbx_strand_id
1 'polypeptide(L)'
;MAQQLFFSRDTKVYIAKGDFVWDLPVLDGFSFSQATNSSEITLAEMEASGGASRRGRKQFNDSLAPAEWSFSTYVRPFKSAGSGTGAADTVAAKVHAVEEILWALFSGPAAYSSSTFTDQFTADTTTGQEFTTIDFSESNKATLGTCDIFFVVGGANRKIYKLKDAVVNEASLDFDIDGIATINWSGMSSEIVDMTGSTITASGASAHPAYDATTADSTTIAVGDVWLDTNDSHRLSVVTAVPSSGVITNTGAVYEGASQTTNFIRNRLTQLTVTPTTRDPDSDGVNELEANYSITLTGGNITMSNNLTFITPEEIGLVNIPIGHVTGTRSVSGSMTCYLSKDTSATNHSADLWEDLKSITSVVTNSFGLVFKIGGITAGQPRLEVNMPTCHLEIPTHSIEDVISVETAFNALPSTIDGTNEATVIYYPKQ
;
A
#
# COMPACT_ATOMS: atom_id res chain seq x y z
N MET A 1 5.99 23.48 -34.33
CA MET A 1 5.04 22.79 -33.42
C MET A 1 5.53 23.08 -32.03
N ALA A 2 4.67 23.60 -31.15
CA ALA A 2 5.04 23.79 -29.75
C ALA A 2 5.12 22.41 -29.08
N GLN A 3 6.25 22.10 -28.44
CA GLN A 3 6.43 20.88 -27.68
C GLN A 3 5.63 21.00 -26.38
N GLN A 4 4.79 20.00 -26.09
CA GLN A 4 4.03 19.95 -24.84
C GLN A 4 4.83 19.17 -23.80
N LEU A 5 4.97 19.76 -22.62
CA LEU A 5 5.55 19.11 -21.45
C LEU A 5 4.44 18.62 -20.52
N PHE A 6 4.65 17.49 -19.88
CA PHE A 6 3.76 16.92 -18.88
C PHE A 6 4.35 17.20 -17.50
N PHE A 7 3.48 17.52 -16.54
CA PHE A 7 3.88 17.81 -15.16
C PHE A 7 3.30 16.76 -14.20
N SER A 8 4.08 16.36 -13.21
CA SER A 8 3.67 15.39 -12.20
C SER A 8 2.42 15.85 -11.44
N ARG A 9 2.31 17.13 -11.11
CA ARG A 9 1.16 17.74 -10.44
C ARG A 9 -0.17 17.64 -11.20
N ASP A 10 -0.11 17.41 -12.53
CA ASP A 10 -1.29 17.26 -13.38
C ASP A 10 -1.63 15.78 -13.60
N THR A 11 -1.10 14.89 -12.77
CA THR A 11 -1.33 13.44 -12.83
C THR A 11 -2.42 13.03 -11.86
N LYS A 12 -3.35 12.21 -12.35
CA LYS A 12 -4.31 11.49 -11.52
C LYS A 12 -3.97 10.01 -11.51
N VAL A 13 -4.16 9.37 -10.36
CA VAL A 13 -3.95 7.93 -10.21
C VAL A 13 -5.29 7.29 -9.90
N TYR A 14 -5.63 6.26 -10.66
CA TYR A 14 -6.82 5.46 -10.45
C TYR A 14 -6.44 4.01 -10.24
N ILE A 15 -7.16 3.34 -9.36
CA ILE A 15 -7.07 1.90 -9.14
C ILE A 15 -8.38 1.27 -9.58
N ALA A 16 -8.31 0.31 -10.49
CA ALA A 16 -9.48 -0.43 -10.96
C ALA A 16 -9.42 -1.89 -10.49
N LYS A 17 -10.52 -2.37 -9.91
CA LYS A 17 -10.69 -3.75 -9.48
C LYS A 17 -12.12 -4.21 -9.72
N GLY A 18 -12.31 -5.20 -10.59
CA GLY A 18 -13.66 -5.63 -10.98
C GLY A 18 -14.45 -4.46 -11.57
N ASP A 19 -15.64 -4.22 -11.06
CA ASP A 19 -16.56 -3.16 -11.51
C ASP A 19 -16.33 -1.81 -10.81
N PHE A 20 -15.23 -1.65 -10.03
CA PHE A 20 -14.99 -0.48 -9.21
C PHE A 20 -13.69 0.24 -9.61
N VAL A 21 -13.73 1.56 -9.48
CA VAL A 21 -12.58 2.45 -9.69
C VAL A 21 -12.46 3.41 -8.50
N TRP A 22 -11.24 3.58 -8.00
CA TRP A 22 -10.91 4.54 -6.95
C TRP A 22 -10.02 5.64 -7.51
N ASP A 23 -10.38 6.89 -7.29
CA ASP A 23 -9.50 8.05 -7.50
C ASP A 23 -8.63 8.21 -6.26
N LEU A 24 -7.34 7.92 -6.42
CA LEU A 24 -6.35 7.95 -5.33
C LEU A 24 -5.42 9.15 -5.49
N PRO A 25 -5.55 10.19 -4.66
CA PRO A 25 -4.60 11.29 -4.68
C PRO A 25 -3.27 10.84 -4.08
N VAL A 26 -2.24 10.86 -4.92
CA VAL A 26 -0.86 10.52 -4.56
C VAL A 26 -0.02 11.78 -4.39
N LEU A 27 1.05 11.65 -3.62
CA LEU A 27 2.04 12.72 -3.45
C LEU A 27 2.99 12.79 -4.63
N ASP A 28 3.72 13.89 -4.73
CA ASP A 28 4.83 14.01 -5.69
C ASP A 28 5.87 12.90 -5.46
N GLY A 29 6.51 12.45 -6.54
CA GLY A 29 7.55 11.42 -6.45
C GLY A 29 7.05 10.01 -6.76
N PHE A 30 5.83 9.83 -7.31
CA PHE A 30 5.41 8.55 -7.83
C PHE A 30 6.34 8.07 -8.95
N SER A 31 6.55 6.77 -9.03
CA SER A 31 7.37 6.15 -10.07
C SER A 31 6.77 4.84 -10.57
N PHE A 32 7.02 4.53 -11.82
CA PHE A 32 6.80 3.22 -12.40
C PHE A 32 7.84 2.96 -13.48
N SER A 33 8.34 1.74 -13.57
CA SER A 33 9.35 1.34 -14.54
C SER A 33 9.27 -0.13 -14.86
N GLN A 34 9.68 -0.49 -16.07
CA GLN A 34 9.81 -1.88 -16.50
C GLN A 34 11.12 -2.08 -17.25
N ALA A 35 11.92 -3.02 -16.82
CA ALA A 35 13.17 -3.37 -17.47
C ALA A 35 12.99 -4.51 -18.48
N THR A 36 13.88 -4.56 -19.46
CA THR A 36 13.98 -5.66 -20.41
C THR A 36 15.21 -6.48 -20.09
N ASN A 37 15.06 -7.79 -19.91
CA ASN A 37 16.17 -8.71 -19.82
C ASN A 37 16.69 -9.01 -21.22
N SER A 38 17.99 -8.91 -21.42
CA SER A 38 18.59 -9.10 -22.73
C SER A 38 19.88 -9.88 -22.63
N SER A 39 20.13 -10.71 -23.64
CA SER A 39 21.38 -11.44 -23.83
C SER A 39 22.23 -10.78 -24.91
N GLU A 40 23.53 -10.73 -24.69
CA GLU A 40 24.50 -10.23 -25.66
C GLU A 40 25.27 -11.39 -26.26
N ILE A 41 25.34 -11.43 -27.58
CA ILE A 41 26.18 -12.34 -28.31
C ILE A 41 27.35 -11.54 -28.89
N THR A 42 28.56 -11.95 -28.52
CA THR A 42 29.81 -11.44 -29.10
C THR A 42 30.31 -12.39 -30.16
N LEU A 43 30.74 -11.86 -31.30
CA LEU A 43 31.39 -12.65 -32.34
C LEU A 43 32.80 -12.99 -31.85
N ALA A 44 32.94 -14.18 -31.24
CA ALA A 44 34.23 -14.73 -30.78
C ALA A 44 34.85 -15.69 -31.81
N GLU A 45 34.46 -15.58 -33.07
CA GLU A 45 35.00 -16.40 -34.15
C GLU A 45 36.50 -16.12 -34.33
N MET A 46 37.29 -17.18 -34.29
CA MET A 46 38.76 -17.09 -34.37
C MET A 46 39.22 -16.62 -35.77
N GLU A 47 38.52 -17.03 -36.82
CA GLU A 47 38.80 -16.66 -38.17
C GLU A 47 37.55 -16.22 -38.91
N ALA A 48 37.57 -15.01 -39.47
CA ALA A 48 36.48 -14.50 -40.32
C ALA A 48 36.96 -14.57 -41.79
N SER A 49 36.01 -14.63 -42.71
CA SER A 49 36.23 -14.48 -44.13
C SER A 49 37.06 -13.20 -44.40
N GLY A 50 38.34 -13.36 -44.72
CA GLY A 50 39.31 -12.27 -44.86
C GLY A 50 40.45 -12.24 -43.80
N GLY A 51 40.53 -13.23 -42.92
CA GLY A 51 41.69 -13.45 -42.00
C GLY A 51 41.76 -12.46 -40.81
N ALA A 52 40.68 -11.80 -40.46
CA ALA A 52 40.64 -10.92 -39.29
C ALA A 52 39.49 -11.28 -38.33
N SER A 53 39.79 -11.32 -37.03
CA SER A 53 38.77 -11.52 -36.02
C SER A 53 37.75 -10.37 -35.95
N ARG A 54 36.51 -10.68 -35.70
CA ARG A 54 35.45 -9.69 -35.63
C ARG A 54 35.25 -9.20 -34.20
N ARG A 55 34.91 -7.92 -34.02
CA ARG A 55 34.65 -7.27 -32.74
C ARG A 55 33.16 -6.89 -32.59
N GLY A 56 32.30 -7.44 -33.46
CA GLY A 56 30.87 -7.14 -33.42
C GLY A 56 30.18 -7.83 -32.26
N ARG A 57 29.12 -7.20 -31.78
CA ARG A 57 28.20 -7.75 -30.79
C ARG A 57 26.77 -7.51 -31.23
N LYS A 58 25.85 -8.33 -30.77
CA LYS A 58 24.40 -8.20 -30.98
C LYS A 58 23.67 -8.51 -29.69
N GLN A 59 22.61 -7.74 -29.44
CA GLN A 59 21.81 -7.88 -28.25
C GLN A 59 20.41 -8.35 -28.65
N PHE A 60 19.85 -9.25 -27.87
CA PHE A 60 18.50 -9.80 -28.03
C PHE A 60 17.72 -9.59 -26.76
N ASN A 61 16.44 -9.25 -26.89
CA ASN A 61 15.51 -9.19 -25.77
C ASN A 61 14.97 -10.60 -25.50
N ASP A 62 15.18 -11.09 -24.28
CA ASP A 62 14.77 -12.44 -23.87
C ASP A 62 13.44 -12.40 -23.12
N SER A 63 13.27 -11.45 -22.20
CA SER A 63 12.05 -11.31 -21.41
C SER A 63 11.86 -9.87 -20.92
N LEU A 64 10.63 -9.56 -20.51
CA LEU A 64 10.35 -8.39 -19.71
C LEU A 64 10.48 -8.74 -18.22
N ALA A 65 11.13 -7.88 -17.45
CA ALA A 65 11.08 -7.96 -16.00
C ALA A 65 9.68 -7.54 -15.52
N PRO A 66 9.25 -7.93 -14.31
CA PRO A 66 8.08 -7.33 -13.69
C PRO A 66 8.22 -5.82 -13.65
N ALA A 67 7.13 -5.11 -13.91
CA ALA A 67 7.13 -3.68 -13.75
C ALA A 67 7.02 -3.34 -12.26
N GLU A 68 7.84 -2.41 -11.81
CA GLU A 68 7.87 -1.90 -10.44
C GLU A 68 7.13 -0.56 -10.37
N TRP A 69 6.44 -0.32 -9.27
CA TRP A 69 5.76 0.94 -9.04
C TRP A 69 5.87 1.36 -7.58
N SER A 70 5.87 2.67 -7.34
CA SER A 70 5.80 3.24 -6.00
C SER A 70 5.15 4.62 -6.02
N PHE A 71 4.44 4.92 -4.95
CA PHE A 71 3.90 6.24 -4.65
C PHE A 71 3.57 6.36 -3.16
N SER A 72 3.33 7.59 -2.71
CA SER A 72 2.95 7.87 -1.33
C SER A 72 1.57 8.49 -1.26
N THR A 73 0.85 8.20 -0.18
CA THR A 73 -0.45 8.79 0.13
C THR A 73 -0.46 9.39 1.53
N TYR A 74 -1.28 10.42 1.75
CA TYR A 74 -1.57 10.84 3.12
C TYR A 74 -2.52 9.84 3.79
N VAL A 75 -2.37 9.67 5.09
CA VAL A 75 -3.33 8.92 5.92
C VAL A 75 -4.56 9.77 6.17
N ARG A 76 -5.69 9.37 5.58
CA ARG A 76 -6.93 10.16 5.64
C ARG A 76 -8.15 9.31 5.94
N PRO A 77 -8.51 9.14 7.23
CA PRO A 77 -9.79 8.53 7.59
C PRO A 77 -10.97 9.48 7.34
N PHE A 78 -12.10 8.90 6.95
CA PHE A 78 -13.35 9.65 6.76
C PHE A 78 -14.58 8.81 7.10
N LYS A 79 -15.74 9.47 7.20
CA LYS A 79 -17.06 8.81 7.26
C LYS A 79 -17.73 8.95 5.90
N SER A 80 -18.26 7.86 5.39
CA SER A 80 -19.01 7.86 4.15
C SER A 80 -20.29 8.70 4.28
N ALA A 81 -20.57 9.50 3.26
CA ALA A 81 -21.84 10.21 3.14
C ALA A 81 -23.02 9.27 2.81
N GLY A 82 -22.76 8.04 2.38
CA GLY A 82 -23.78 7.06 2.00
C GLY A 82 -24.48 7.34 0.68
N SER A 83 -24.24 8.49 0.05
CA SER A 83 -24.84 8.88 -1.22
C SER A 83 -24.01 9.98 -1.91
N GLY A 84 -24.24 10.13 -3.19
CA GLY A 84 -23.57 11.13 -4.02
C GLY A 84 -22.31 10.60 -4.69
N THR A 85 -21.70 11.46 -5.49
CA THR A 85 -20.49 11.17 -6.25
C THR A 85 -19.32 10.95 -5.29
N GLY A 86 -18.62 9.85 -5.47
CA GLY A 86 -17.47 9.52 -4.62
C GLY A 86 -17.81 8.90 -3.28
N ALA A 87 -19.09 8.55 -3.02
CA ALA A 87 -19.44 7.79 -1.84
C ALA A 87 -18.75 6.43 -1.85
N ALA A 88 -17.99 6.13 -0.80
CA ALA A 88 -17.27 4.87 -0.66
C ALA A 88 -18.22 3.71 -0.30
N ASP A 89 -19.41 4.01 0.19
CA ASP A 89 -20.41 3.04 0.65
C ASP A 89 -21.81 3.60 0.42
N THR A 90 -22.80 2.73 0.28
CA THR A 90 -24.22 3.09 0.24
C THR A 90 -24.78 3.39 1.62
N VAL A 91 -24.07 3.07 2.69
CA VAL A 91 -24.46 3.32 4.07
C VAL A 91 -23.74 4.54 4.61
N ALA A 92 -24.51 5.52 5.09
CA ALA A 92 -23.94 6.71 5.71
C ALA A 92 -23.22 6.41 7.02
N ALA A 93 -22.23 7.23 7.33
CA ALA A 93 -21.45 7.20 8.59
C ALA A 93 -20.54 5.97 8.79
N LYS A 94 -20.39 5.07 7.82
CA LYS A 94 -19.34 4.05 7.89
C LYS A 94 -17.96 4.69 7.75
N VAL A 95 -17.03 4.14 8.51
CA VAL A 95 -15.65 4.63 8.55
C VAL A 95 -14.84 3.96 7.44
N HIS A 96 -14.13 4.77 6.71
CA HIS A 96 -13.27 4.40 5.59
C HIS A 96 -11.93 5.15 5.64
N ALA A 97 -10.98 4.74 4.84
CA ALA A 97 -9.77 5.49 4.54
C ALA A 97 -9.66 5.73 3.03
N VAL A 98 -9.06 6.86 2.64
CA VAL A 98 -8.89 7.20 1.21
C VAL A 98 -8.07 6.13 0.49
N GLU A 99 -7.06 5.59 1.17
CA GLU A 99 -6.13 4.56 0.68
C GLU A 99 -6.56 3.12 0.99
N GLU A 100 -7.77 2.89 1.45
CA GLU A 100 -8.24 1.58 1.94
C GLU A 100 -8.15 0.45 0.92
N ILE A 101 -8.32 0.76 -0.37
CA ILE A 101 -8.18 -0.25 -1.43
C ILE A 101 -6.78 -0.87 -1.47
N LEU A 102 -5.75 -0.08 -1.18
CA LEU A 102 -4.37 -0.57 -1.12
C LEU A 102 -4.18 -1.51 0.07
N TRP A 103 -4.77 -1.18 1.22
CA TRP A 103 -4.78 -2.07 2.38
C TRP A 103 -5.53 -3.37 2.10
N ALA A 104 -6.68 -3.30 1.44
CA ALA A 104 -7.45 -4.48 1.08
C ALA A 104 -6.67 -5.44 0.17
N LEU A 105 -5.95 -4.88 -0.81
CA LEU A 105 -5.10 -5.65 -1.72
C LEU A 105 -3.83 -6.18 -1.04
N PHE A 106 -3.32 -5.46 -0.06
CA PHE A 106 -2.14 -5.83 0.70
C PHE A 106 -2.41 -6.93 1.74
N SER A 107 -3.53 -6.83 2.45
CA SER A 107 -3.84 -7.67 3.62
C SER A 107 -4.53 -9.00 3.29
N GLY A 108 -5.16 -9.11 2.12
CA GLY A 108 -6.04 -10.22 1.81
C GLY A 108 -5.78 -10.93 0.48
N PRO A 109 -6.34 -12.13 0.33
CA PRO A 109 -6.28 -12.88 -0.91
C PRO A 109 -7.12 -12.22 -2.01
N ALA A 110 -7.10 -12.83 -3.20
CA ALA A 110 -7.82 -12.37 -4.39
C ALA A 110 -9.34 -12.15 -4.23
N ALA A 111 -9.93 -12.66 -3.19
CA ALA A 111 -11.37 -12.61 -2.91
C ALA A 111 -11.84 -11.25 -2.36
N TYR A 112 -11.43 -10.17 -2.99
CA TYR A 112 -12.13 -8.91 -2.84
C TYR A 112 -13.51 -9.06 -3.48
N SER A 113 -14.53 -9.20 -2.65
CA SER A 113 -15.90 -9.36 -3.12
C SER A 113 -16.43 -8.02 -3.63
N SER A 114 -16.88 -7.99 -4.87
CA SER A 114 -17.51 -6.81 -5.48
C SER A 114 -18.77 -6.34 -4.76
N SER A 115 -19.38 -7.19 -3.94
CA SER A 115 -20.61 -6.89 -3.20
C SER A 115 -20.39 -6.23 -1.86
N THR A 116 -19.17 -6.29 -1.31
CA THR A 116 -18.89 -5.79 0.03
C THR A 116 -17.46 -5.25 0.09
N PHE A 117 -17.33 -3.98 -0.22
CA PHE A 117 -16.18 -3.15 0.11
C PHE A 117 -15.80 -3.27 1.60
N THR A 118 -16.72 -3.75 2.39
CA THR A 118 -16.71 -3.86 3.84
C THR A 118 -16.25 -5.21 4.38
N ASP A 119 -16.06 -6.24 3.54
CA ASP A 119 -15.74 -7.60 4.05
C ASP A 119 -14.36 -7.70 4.71
N GLN A 120 -13.47 -6.76 4.43
CA GLN A 120 -12.15 -6.66 5.05
C GLN A 120 -12.05 -5.55 6.11
N PHE A 121 -13.11 -4.77 6.29
CA PHE A 121 -13.15 -3.65 7.22
C PHE A 121 -14.27 -3.88 8.24
N THR A 122 -13.91 -4.06 9.49
CA THR A 122 -14.89 -4.18 10.58
C THR A 122 -15.08 -2.81 11.22
N ALA A 123 -16.27 -2.23 11.04
CA ALA A 123 -16.65 -1.03 11.76
C ALA A 123 -17.11 -1.38 13.17
N ASP A 124 -16.58 -0.70 14.18
CA ASP A 124 -17.03 -0.80 15.57
C ASP A 124 -17.58 0.55 16.05
N THR A 125 -18.79 0.49 16.60
CA THR A 125 -19.50 1.66 17.18
C THR A 125 -19.67 1.55 18.69
N THR A 126 -19.16 0.50 19.32
CA THR A 126 -19.49 0.14 20.73
C THR A 126 -18.85 1.04 21.78
N THR A 127 -17.81 1.79 21.44
CA THR A 127 -17.04 2.60 22.42
C THR A 127 -17.30 4.09 22.35
N GLY A 128 -18.29 4.55 21.58
CA GLY A 128 -18.53 5.98 21.33
C GLY A 128 -17.48 6.62 20.41
N GLN A 129 -16.53 5.84 19.90
CA GLN A 129 -15.63 6.19 18.82
C GLN A 129 -15.86 5.20 17.68
N GLU A 130 -16.29 5.71 16.54
CA GLU A 130 -16.41 4.88 15.35
C GLU A 130 -15.04 4.69 14.75
N PHE A 131 -14.69 3.47 14.35
CA PHE A 131 -13.44 3.15 13.69
C PHE A 131 -13.62 2.01 12.67
N THR A 132 -12.65 1.84 11.81
CA THR A 132 -12.54 0.67 10.94
C THR A 132 -11.22 -0.04 11.16
N THR A 133 -11.24 -1.35 11.15
CA THR A 133 -10.09 -2.22 11.39
C THR A 133 -9.74 -2.97 10.12
N ILE A 134 -8.44 -3.03 9.83
CA ILE A 134 -7.86 -3.78 8.73
C ILE A 134 -6.97 -4.85 9.34
N ASP A 135 -7.33 -6.10 9.13
CA ASP A 135 -6.61 -7.26 9.59
C ASP A 135 -6.04 -8.06 8.41
N PHE A 136 -4.93 -8.75 8.62
CA PHE A 136 -4.48 -9.74 7.67
C PHE A 136 -5.42 -10.95 7.72
N SER A 137 -5.85 -11.42 6.56
CA SER A 137 -6.83 -12.51 6.46
C SER A 137 -6.26 -13.81 5.92
N GLU A 138 -5.00 -13.81 5.47
CA GLU A 138 -4.38 -14.97 4.86
C GLU A 138 -3.10 -15.38 5.58
N SER A 139 -3.07 -16.61 6.07
CA SER A 139 -1.91 -17.21 6.75
C SER A 139 -1.03 -18.05 5.82
N ASN A 140 -1.58 -18.49 4.68
CA ASN A 140 -0.85 -19.31 3.73
C ASN A 140 -0.14 -18.45 2.69
N LYS A 141 0.88 -19.01 2.04
CA LYS A 141 1.49 -18.40 0.87
C LYS A 141 0.53 -18.48 -0.31
N ALA A 142 -0.31 -17.48 -0.46
CA ALA A 142 -1.36 -17.40 -1.46
C ALA A 142 -1.09 -16.29 -2.47
N THR A 143 -1.87 -16.28 -3.53
CA THR A 143 -1.92 -15.17 -4.47
C THR A 143 -2.75 -14.04 -3.86
N LEU A 144 -2.18 -12.84 -3.76
CA LEU A 144 -2.90 -11.66 -3.32
C LEU A 144 -3.81 -11.12 -4.42
N GLY A 145 -4.73 -10.24 -4.04
CA GLY A 145 -5.60 -9.54 -4.98
C GLY A 145 -4.79 -8.68 -5.96
N THR A 146 -5.07 -8.82 -7.26
CA THR A 146 -4.51 -7.96 -8.30
C THR A 146 -5.47 -6.84 -8.64
N CYS A 147 -4.93 -5.71 -9.11
CA CYS A 147 -5.69 -4.59 -9.64
C CYS A 147 -4.99 -4.02 -10.87
N ASP A 148 -5.67 -3.12 -11.57
CA ASP A 148 -5.04 -2.29 -12.59
C ASP A 148 -4.82 -0.88 -12.03
N ILE A 149 -3.60 -0.36 -12.15
CA ILE A 149 -3.27 1.02 -11.74
C ILE A 149 -3.12 1.86 -13.00
N PHE A 150 -3.85 2.97 -13.04
CA PHE A 150 -3.81 3.91 -14.16
C PHE A 150 -3.18 5.23 -13.73
N PHE A 151 -2.15 5.64 -14.46
CA PHE A 151 -1.57 6.97 -14.35
C PHE A 151 -2.05 7.81 -15.53
N VAL A 152 -2.91 8.77 -15.26
CA VAL A 152 -3.44 9.72 -16.24
C VAL A 152 -2.63 11.00 -16.12
N VAL A 153 -1.66 11.18 -17.02
CA VAL A 153 -0.68 12.25 -16.97
C VAL A 153 -1.07 13.38 -17.93
N GLY A 154 -1.14 14.58 -17.41
CA GLY A 154 -1.40 15.80 -18.19
C GLY A 154 -2.87 16.21 -18.27
N GLY A 155 -3.10 17.43 -18.76
CA GLY A 155 -4.42 18.05 -18.85
C GLY A 155 -5.22 17.66 -20.10
N ALA A 156 -5.30 18.57 -21.10
CA ALA A 156 -6.12 18.36 -22.30
C ALA A 156 -5.61 17.27 -23.24
N ASN A 157 -4.27 17.17 -23.40
CA ASN A 157 -3.62 16.11 -24.18
C ASN A 157 -2.98 15.10 -23.22
N ARG A 158 -3.71 14.09 -22.84
CA ARG A 158 -3.30 13.14 -21.80
C ARG A 158 -2.53 11.97 -22.35
N LYS A 159 -1.69 11.42 -21.46
CA LYS A 159 -1.12 10.09 -21.59
C LYS A 159 -1.69 9.22 -20.49
N ILE A 160 -2.08 8.01 -20.85
CA ILE A 160 -2.63 7.04 -19.92
C ILE A 160 -1.75 5.81 -19.92
N TYR A 161 -1.11 5.57 -18.79
CA TYR A 161 -0.32 4.35 -18.56
C TYR A 161 -1.08 3.44 -17.63
N LYS A 162 -1.24 2.18 -18.04
CA LYS A 162 -1.84 1.12 -17.26
C LYS A 162 -0.77 0.17 -16.77
N LEU A 163 -0.71 -0.06 -15.48
CA LEU A 163 0.03 -1.15 -14.87
C LEU A 163 -0.94 -2.30 -14.67
N LYS A 164 -0.74 -3.37 -15.44
CA LYS A 164 -1.63 -4.50 -15.49
C LYS A 164 -1.31 -5.51 -14.40
N ASP A 165 -2.35 -6.08 -13.78
CA ASP A 165 -2.23 -7.08 -12.71
C ASP A 165 -1.27 -6.62 -11.59
N ALA A 166 -1.39 -5.37 -11.17
CA ALA A 166 -0.58 -4.80 -10.12
C ALA A 166 -0.92 -5.42 -8.76
N VAL A 167 0.11 -5.66 -7.96
CA VAL A 167 0.02 -6.21 -6.59
C VAL A 167 0.77 -5.29 -5.64
N VAL A 168 0.21 -5.07 -4.48
CA VAL A 168 0.86 -4.29 -3.41
C VAL A 168 1.82 -5.19 -2.65
N ASN A 169 3.11 -4.84 -2.66
CA ASN A 169 4.15 -5.59 -1.96
C ASN A 169 4.45 -5.03 -0.58
N GLU A 170 4.52 -3.71 -0.46
CA GLU A 170 4.99 -3.06 0.75
C GLU A 170 4.17 -1.83 1.08
N ALA A 171 3.95 -1.65 2.38
CA ALA A 171 3.41 -0.45 2.99
C ALA A 171 4.36 0.01 4.09
N SER A 172 4.93 1.22 3.96
CA SER A 172 5.83 1.79 4.95
C SER A 172 5.27 3.11 5.49
N LEU A 173 5.17 3.19 6.81
CA LEU A 173 4.79 4.38 7.54
C LEU A 173 6.03 4.99 8.16
N ASP A 174 6.36 6.20 7.75
CA ASP A 174 7.41 6.99 8.36
C ASP A 174 6.79 8.10 9.20
N PHE A 175 7.25 8.26 10.42
CA PHE A 175 6.79 9.32 11.30
C PHE A 175 7.95 10.05 11.96
N ASP A 176 7.94 11.35 11.79
CA ASP A 176 8.83 12.31 12.41
C ASP A 176 8.04 13.35 13.22
N ILE A 177 8.71 14.21 13.94
CA ILE A 177 8.06 15.17 14.85
C ILE A 177 7.16 16.16 14.11
N ASP A 178 7.53 16.61 12.91
CA ASP A 178 6.89 17.74 12.24
C ASP A 178 6.05 17.38 11.01
N GLY A 179 6.05 16.10 10.60
CA GLY A 179 5.36 15.62 9.39
C GLY A 179 3.85 15.45 9.53
N ILE A 180 3.23 15.25 8.37
CA ILE A 180 1.88 14.70 8.23
C ILE A 180 2.04 13.20 7.98
N ALA A 181 1.20 12.37 8.58
CA ALA A 181 1.26 10.93 8.41
C ALA A 181 1.08 10.55 6.94
N THR A 182 2.05 9.83 6.41
CA THR A 182 2.10 9.31 5.04
C THR A 182 2.37 7.82 5.05
N ILE A 183 1.88 7.15 4.03
CA ILE A 183 2.20 5.75 3.75
C ILE A 183 2.87 5.71 2.39
N ASN A 184 4.04 5.09 2.34
CA ASN A 184 4.75 4.79 1.11
C ASN A 184 4.33 3.40 0.66
N TRP A 185 3.81 3.32 -0.54
CA TRP A 185 3.34 2.09 -1.16
C TRP A 185 4.29 1.69 -2.27
N SER A 186 4.62 0.42 -2.34
CA SER A 186 5.35 -0.15 -3.46
C SER A 186 4.79 -1.52 -3.85
N GLY A 187 5.01 -1.88 -5.09
CA GLY A 187 4.56 -3.16 -5.60
C GLY A 187 5.09 -3.46 -6.97
N MET A 188 4.57 -4.52 -7.53
CA MET A 188 4.94 -5.02 -8.84
C MET A 188 3.70 -5.22 -9.70
N SER A 189 3.89 -5.25 -11.02
CA SER A 189 2.83 -5.55 -11.99
C SER A 189 3.41 -6.36 -13.15
N SER A 190 2.52 -6.98 -13.95
CA SER A 190 2.95 -7.83 -15.06
C SER A 190 3.59 -7.01 -16.18
N GLU A 191 2.97 -5.91 -16.57
CA GLU A 191 3.45 -5.04 -17.64
C GLU A 191 2.91 -3.62 -17.54
N ILE A 192 3.61 -2.68 -18.21
CA ILE A 192 3.15 -1.31 -18.41
C ILE A 192 2.62 -1.18 -19.85
N VAL A 193 1.37 -0.75 -19.98
CA VAL A 193 0.70 -0.58 -21.29
C VAL A 193 0.34 0.89 -21.50
N ASP A 194 0.67 1.45 -22.68
CA ASP A 194 0.17 2.78 -23.08
C ASP A 194 -1.26 2.66 -23.61
N MET A 195 -2.23 3.10 -22.82
CA MET A 195 -3.65 3.07 -23.16
C MET A 195 -4.14 4.36 -23.87
N THR A 196 -3.25 5.27 -24.19
CA THR A 196 -3.62 6.57 -24.79
C THR A 196 -4.39 6.42 -26.12
N GLY A 197 -4.01 5.44 -26.93
CA GLY A 197 -4.68 5.12 -28.20
C GLY A 197 -5.96 4.34 -28.06
N SER A 198 -6.21 3.71 -26.93
CA SER A 198 -7.40 2.89 -26.60
C SER A 198 -8.44 3.69 -25.82
N THR A 199 -8.32 4.99 -25.79
CA THR A 199 -9.23 5.88 -25.02
C THR A 199 -10.50 6.10 -25.82
N ILE A 200 -11.65 5.78 -25.22
CA ILE A 200 -12.98 6.05 -25.80
C ILE A 200 -13.44 7.40 -25.26
N THR A 201 -13.83 8.30 -26.16
CA THR A 201 -14.44 9.59 -25.78
C THR A 201 -15.95 9.41 -25.82
N ALA A 202 -16.60 9.47 -24.66
CA ALA A 202 -18.03 9.47 -24.57
C ALA A 202 -18.56 10.87 -24.26
N SER A 203 -19.63 11.22 -24.91
CA SER A 203 -20.44 12.40 -24.61
C SER A 203 -21.75 11.95 -23.97
N GLY A 204 -21.90 12.08 -22.68
CA GLY A 204 -23.13 11.76 -21.97
C GLY A 204 -23.21 12.46 -20.62
N ALA A 205 -24.39 12.91 -20.24
CA ALA A 205 -24.63 13.64 -18.99
C ALA A 205 -24.82 12.72 -17.78
N SER A 206 -24.52 11.43 -17.92
CA SER A 206 -24.69 10.43 -16.85
C SER A 206 -23.36 10.05 -16.26
N ALA A 207 -23.29 9.89 -14.96
CA ALA A 207 -22.09 9.43 -14.23
C ALA A 207 -21.62 8.03 -14.66
N HIS A 208 -22.44 7.29 -15.39
CA HIS A 208 -22.15 5.97 -15.95
C HIS A 208 -22.64 5.89 -17.39
N PRO A 209 -21.97 6.54 -18.33
CA PRO A 209 -22.40 6.47 -19.69
C PRO A 209 -22.23 5.02 -20.17
N ALA A 210 -23.37 4.39 -20.49
CA ALA A 210 -23.37 3.16 -21.21
C ALA A 210 -23.08 3.48 -22.68
N TYR A 211 -22.08 2.84 -23.25
CA TYR A 211 -21.78 2.96 -24.66
C TYR A 211 -22.67 1.98 -25.43
N ASP A 212 -23.43 2.46 -26.41
CA ASP A 212 -24.28 1.62 -27.23
C ASP A 212 -23.43 0.95 -28.33
N ALA A 213 -23.22 -0.35 -28.20
CA ALA A 213 -22.47 -1.14 -29.16
C ALA A 213 -23.11 -1.20 -30.56
N THR A 214 -24.38 -0.82 -30.71
CA THR A 214 -25.05 -0.74 -32.03
C THR A 214 -24.64 0.47 -32.84
N THR A 215 -24.14 1.52 -32.20
CA THR A 215 -23.68 2.75 -32.83
C THR A 215 -22.17 2.87 -32.90
N ALA A 216 -21.44 2.06 -32.15
CA ALA A 216 -20.01 1.97 -32.21
C ALA A 216 -19.53 0.82 -33.05
N ASP A 217 -18.36 0.98 -33.59
CA ASP A 217 -17.65 -0.14 -34.20
C ASP A 217 -17.17 -1.07 -33.05
N SER A 218 -18.04 -2.01 -32.65
CA SER A 218 -17.76 -2.94 -31.55
C SER A 218 -16.55 -3.85 -31.82
N THR A 219 -16.02 -3.84 -33.03
CA THR A 219 -14.80 -4.56 -33.38
C THR A 219 -13.54 -3.89 -32.91
N THR A 220 -13.60 -2.62 -32.51
CA THR A 220 -12.45 -1.82 -32.07
C THR A 220 -12.39 -1.63 -30.56
N ILE A 221 -13.46 -1.96 -29.83
CA ILE A 221 -13.54 -1.80 -28.38
C ILE A 221 -13.31 -3.14 -27.69
N ALA A 222 -12.42 -3.19 -26.73
CA ALA A 222 -12.07 -4.39 -25.99
C ALA A 222 -12.30 -4.21 -24.48
N VAL A 223 -12.46 -5.31 -23.78
CA VAL A 223 -12.45 -5.31 -22.30
C VAL A 223 -11.09 -4.80 -21.81
N GLY A 224 -11.13 -3.87 -20.89
CA GLY A 224 -9.94 -3.18 -20.38
C GLY A 224 -9.62 -1.86 -21.07
N ASP A 225 -10.31 -1.51 -22.16
CA ASP A 225 -10.24 -0.17 -22.73
C ASP A 225 -10.74 0.87 -21.73
N VAL A 226 -10.19 2.07 -21.83
CA VAL A 226 -10.50 3.13 -20.88
C VAL A 226 -11.36 4.22 -21.50
N TRP A 227 -12.17 4.79 -20.67
CA TRP A 227 -13.10 5.83 -20.98
C TRP A 227 -12.91 6.99 -20.04
N LEU A 228 -12.72 8.19 -20.55
CA LEU A 228 -12.63 9.41 -19.79
C LEU A 228 -13.89 10.23 -20.02
N ASP A 229 -14.71 10.40 -18.99
CA ASP A 229 -15.88 11.26 -19.07
C ASP A 229 -15.46 12.73 -19.09
N THR A 230 -15.58 13.37 -20.25
CA THR A 230 -15.22 14.77 -20.45
C THR A 230 -16.15 15.75 -19.75
N ASN A 231 -17.37 15.31 -19.41
CA ASN A 231 -18.37 16.14 -18.73
C ASN A 231 -18.24 16.07 -17.21
N ASP A 232 -17.59 15.04 -16.68
CA ASP A 232 -17.41 14.84 -15.25
C ASP A 232 -15.93 14.81 -14.85
N SER A 233 -15.27 15.96 -14.99
CA SER A 233 -13.87 16.16 -14.56
C SER A 233 -12.88 15.12 -15.08
N HIS A 234 -13.21 14.47 -16.21
CA HIS A 234 -12.43 13.40 -16.85
C HIS A 234 -12.23 12.17 -15.95
N ARG A 235 -13.27 11.75 -15.29
CA ARG A 235 -13.25 10.49 -14.55
C ARG A 235 -12.96 9.33 -15.46
N LEU A 236 -12.19 8.39 -14.93
CA LEU A 236 -11.82 7.17 -15.64
C LEU A 236 -12.86 6.08 -15.39
N SER A 237 -13.32 5.46 -16.48
CA SER A 237 -14.07 4.20 -16.46
C SER A 237 -13.36 3.17 -17.30
N VAL A 238 -13.49 1.90 -16.96
CA VAL A 238 -12.87 0.78 -17.68
C VAL A 238 -13.97 -0.10 -18.26
N VAL A 239 -13.82 -0.54 -19.49
CA VAL A 239 -14.75 -1.46 -20.13
C VAL A 239 -14.63 -2.84 -19.49
N THR A 240 -15.72 -3.35 -18.93
CA THR A 240 -15.77 -4.66 -18.25
C THR A 240 -16.37 -5.75 -19.10
N ALA A 241 -17.27 -5.41 -20.05
CA ALA A 241 -17.80 -6.36 -21.02
C ALA A 241 -18.18 -5.68 -22.35
N VAL A 242 -17.91 -6.38 -23.44
CA VAL A 242 -18.31 -5.98 -24.81
C VAL A 242 -19.23 -7.07 -25.34
N PRO A 243 -20.55 -6.93 -25.20
CA PRO A 243 -21.49 -7.91 -25.75
C PRO A 243 -21.56 -7.81 -27.28
N SER A 244 -21.95 -8.90 -27.97
CA SER A 244 -22.10 -8.94 -29.41
C SER A 244 -23.24 -8.04 -29.94
N SER A 245 -24.16 -7.70 -29.07
CA SER A 245 -25.22 -6.69 -29.29
C SER A 245 -25.65 -6.10 -27.95
N GLY A 246 -25.99 -4.82 -27.93
CA GLY A 246 -26.46 -4.13 -26.75
C GLY A 246 -25.43 -3.09 -26.22
N VAL A 247 -25.54 -2.78 -24.95
CA VAL A 247 -24.76 -1.74 -24.30
C VAL A 247 -23.47 -2.33 -23.76
N ILE A 248 -22.34 -1.67 -24.01
CA ILE A 248 -21.05 -2.02 -23.42
C ILE A 248 -21.11 -1.73 -21.92
N THR A 249 -20.68 -2.70 -21.13
CA THR A 249 -20.61 -2.55 -19.68
C THR A 249 -19.26 -1.95 -19.29
N ASN A 250 -19.26 -1.00 -18.39
CA ASN A 250 -18.08 -0.36 -17.82
C ASN A 250 -18.14 -0.38 -16.28
N THR A 251 -17.02 -0.02 -15.66
CA THR A 251 -16.94 0.16 -14.22
C THR A 251 -17.97 1.19 -13.74
N GLY A 252 -18.45 0.98 -12.53
CA GLY A 252 -19.42 1.86 -11.89
C GLY A 252 -18.87 3.25 -11.50
N ALA A 253 -19.49 3.86 -10.49
CA ALA A 253 -19.04 5.15 -9.97
C ALA A 253 -17.60 5.10 -9.51
N VAL A 254 -16.87 6.19 -9.74
CA VAL A 254 -15.52 6.36 -9.17
C VAL A 254 -15.65 6.73 -7.70
N TYR A 255 -14.97 5.98 -6.85
CA TYR A 255 -14.88 6.29 -5.42
C TYR A 255 -13.84 7.38 -5.18
N GLU A 256 -14.29 8.52 -4.69
CA GLU A 256 -13.44 9.69 -4.39
C GLU A 256 -13.37 9.93 -2.88
N GLY A 257 -12.73 9.04 -2.14
CA GLY A 257 -12.59 9.17 -0.69
C GLY A 257 -11.98 10.51 -0.26
N ALA A 258 -11.07 11.05 -1.06
CA ALA A 258 -10.45 12.35 -0.80
C ALA A 258 -11.44 13.53 -0.81
N SER A 259 -12.54 13.43 -1.56
CA SER A 259 -13.61 14.46 -1.55
C SER A 259 -14.43 14.43 -0.29
N GLN A 260 -14.40 13.33 0.46
CA GLN A 260 -15.17 13.13 1.69
C GLN A 260 -14.46 13.67 2.94
N THR A 261 -13.19 14.04 2.84
CA THR A 261 -12.41 14.48 4.01
C THR A 261 -11.37 15.54 3.68
N THR A 262 -11.25 16.50 4.58
CA THR A 262 -10.16 17.49 4.63
C THR A 262 -9.23 17.23 5.82
N ASN A 263 -9.39 16.11 6.52
CA ASN A 263 -8.64 15.81 7.73
C ASN A 263 -7.29 15.17 7.37
N PHE A 264 -6.25 15.66 8.01
CA PHE A 264 -4.90 15.11 7.95
C PHE A 264 -4.43 14.77 9.36
N ILE A 265 -3.67 13.70 9.47
CA ILE A 265 -3.10 13.25 10.73
C ILE A 265 -1.69 13.83 10.88
N ARG A 266 -1.41 14.48 12.00
CA ARG A 266 -0.10 15.04 12.31
C ARG A 266 0.71 14.08 13.16
N ASN A 267 1.94 13.83 12.77
CA ASN A 267 2.85 12.91 13.46
C ASN A 267 3.22 13.37 14.89
N ARG A 268 3.25 14.70 15.11
CA ARG A 268 3.67 15.28 16.40
C ARG A 268 2.91 14.76 17.62
N LEU A 269 1.70 14.25 17.42
CA LEU A 269 0.86 13.71 18.51
C LEU A 269 1.00 12.18 18.66
N THR A 270 1.94 11.57 17.94
CA THR A 270 2.16 10.13 18.00
C THR A 270 2.56 9.67 19.38
N GLN A 271 1.92 8.62 19.85
CA GLN A 271 2.23 7.97 21.12
C GLN A 271 2.49 6.48 20.88
N LEU A 272 3.41 5.94 21.66
CA LEU A 272 3.70 4.52 21.70
C LEU A 272 3.44 3.99 23.10
N THR A 273 2.71 2.89 23.16
CA THR A 273 2.61 2.07 24.37
C THR A 273 3.28 0.75 24.09
N VAL A 274 4.19 0.35 24.96
CA VAL A 274 4.88 -0.94 24.95
C VAL A 274 4.36 -1.74 26.14
N THR A 275 3.87 -2.93 25.90
CA THR A 275 3.27 -3.80 26.95
C THR A 275 3.91 -5.18 26.85
N PRO A 276 4.64 -5.66 27.86
CA PRO A 276 5.18 -7.00 27.83
C PRO A 276 4.05 -8.03 27.83
N THR A 277 4.20 -9.11 27.06
CA THR A 277 3.21 -10.19 26.99
C THR A 277 3.12 -10.95 28.29
N THR A 278 4.24 -11.03 29.03
CA THR A 278 4.31 -11.48 30.41
C THR A 278 5.24 -10.57 31.20
N ARG A 279 4.94 -10.35 32.46
CA ARG A 279 5.82 -9.55 33.37
C ARG A 279 6.87 -10.40 34.06
N ASP A 280 6.69 -11.70 34.06
CA ASP A 280 7.56 -12.71 34.63
C ASP A 280 7.97 -13.67 33.49
N PRO A 281 9.00 -13.30 32.70
CA PRO A 281 9.39 -14.04 31.51
C PRO A 281 10.11 -15.37 31.81
N ASP A 282 10.70 -15.55 33.00
CA ASP A 282 11.36 -16.79 33.41
C ASP A 282 10.47 -17.69 34.30
N SER A 283 9.29 -17.19 34.68
CA SER A 283 8.26 -17.90 35.44
C SER A 283 8.71 -18.33 36.86
N ASP A 284 9.53 -17.51 37.50
CA ASP A 284 9.99 -17.75 38.87
C ASP A 284 9.04 -17.19 39.94
N GLY A 285 8.02 -16.43 39.52
CA GLY A 285 7.00 -15.82 40.37
C GLY A 285 7.32 -14.36 40.74
N VAL A 286 8.38 -13.79 40.20
CA VAL A 286 8.76 -12.39 40.36
C VAL A 286 8.46 -11.66 39.04
N ASN A 287 8.01 -10.41 39.09
CA ASN A 287 7.81 -9.61 37.89
C ASN A 287 9.08 -8.78 37.64
N GLU A 288 9.82 -9.09 36.57
CA GLU A 288 11.00 -8.34 36.13
C GLU A 288 10.62 -7.15 35.29
N LEU A 289 9.44 -7.20 34.62
CA LEU A 289 9.00 -6.19 33.68
C LEU A 289 7.84 -5.35 34.24
N GLU A 290 7.80 -4.10 33.84
CA GLU A 290 6.71 -3.20 34.18
C GLU A 290 5.41 -3.59 33.46
N ALA A 291 4.25 -3.13 33.94
CA ALA A 291 2.96 -3.44 33.34
C ALA A 291 2.81 -2.84 31.92
N ASN A 292 3.42 -1.69 31.68
CA ASN A 292 3.51 -1.01 30.39
C ASN A 292 4.58 0.09 30.46
N TYR A 293 5.09 0.46 29.29
CA TYR A 293 6.02 1.60 29.15
C TYR A 293 5.39 2.63 28.24
N SER A 294 5.41 3.90 28.69
CA SER A 294 4.95 5.05 27.92
C SER A 294 6.15 5.76 27.30
N ILE A 295 6.36 5.57 26.02
CA ILE A 295 7.53 6.06 25.31
C ILE A 295 7.17 7.32 24.53
N THR A 296 7.93 8.41 24.78
CA THR A 296 7.82 9.63 23.99
C THR A 296 8.72 9.55 22.78
N LEU A 297 8.12 9.33 21.62
CA LEU A 297 8.84 9.16 20.37
C LEU A 297 9.39 10.49 19.84
N THR A 298 10.56 10.42 19.22
CA THR A 298 11.14 11.48 18.38
C THR A 298 11.07 11.13 16.89
N GLY A 299 10.90 9.87 16.54
CA GLY A 299 10.76 9.38 15.19
C GLY A 299 10.65 7.87 15.16
N GLY A 300 10.48 7.33 13.97
CA GLY A 300 10.45 5.89 13.72
C GLY A 300 9.78 5.53 12.40
N ASN A 301 9.76 4.25 12.13
CA ASN A 301 9.09 3.69 10.96
C ASN A 301 8.42 2.36 11.29
N ILE A 302 7.45 2.00 10.48
CA ILE A 302 6.82 0.67 10.47
C ILE A 302 6.76 0.25 9.02
N THR A 303 7.37 -0.87 8.67
CA THR A 303 7.34 -1.43 7.32
C THR A 303 6.68 -2.80 7.35
N MET A 304 5.70 -2.98 6.49
CA MET A 304 4.97 -4.21 6.29
C MET A 304 5.24 -4.69 4.86
N SER A 305 5.67 -5.93 4.68
CA SER A 305 6.01 -6.48 3.36
C SER A 305 5.47 -7.90 3.18
N ASN A 306 4.95 -8.17 1.98
CA ASN A 306 4.50 -9.49 1.54
C ASN A 306 5.61 -10.31 0.86
N ASN A 307 6.77 -9.70 0.62
CA ASN A 307 7.93 -10.34 -0.02
C ASN A 307 7.56 -11.07 -1.32
N LEU A 308 6.93 -10.33 -2.23
CA LEU A 308 6.40 -10.85 -3.49
C LEU A 308 7.51 -11.24 -4.47
N THR A 309 7.25 -12.28 -5.23
CA THR A 309 8.05 -12.65 -6.39
C THR A 309 7.13 -12.87 -7.59
N PHE A 310 7.38 -12.18 -8.70
CA PHE A 310 6.70 -12.43 -9.95
C PHE A 310 7.36 -13.59 -10.71
N ILE A 311 6.53 -14.38 -11.36
CA ILE A 311 6.94 -15.52 -12.17
C ILE A 311 6.95 -15.11 -13.62
N THR A 312 8.13 -15.15 -14.26
CA THR A 312 8.28 -15.00 -15.70
C THR A 312 8.62 -16.38 -16.25
N PRO A 313 7.75 -17.01 -17.04
CA PRO A 313 8.06 -18.31 -17.63
C PRO A 313 9.21 -18.18 -18.63
N GLU A 314 10.00 -19.25 -18.79
CA GLU A 314 11.05 -19.32 -19.80
C GLU A 314 10.56 -20.21 -20.94
N GLU A 315 10.01 -19.60 -21.99
CA GLU A 315 9.52 -20.30 -23.19
C GLU A 315 10.38 -19.96 -24.41
N ILE A 316 10.69 -20.98 -25.21
CA ILE A 316 11.49 -20.80 -26.41
C ILE A 316 10.59 -20.27 -27.55
N GLY A 317 11.07 -19.25 -28.23
CA GLY A 317 10.44 -18.72 -29.45
C GLY A 317 9.64 -17.44 -29.30
N LEU A 318 9.56 -16.89 -28.07
CA LEU A 318 8.92 -15.59 -27.81
C LEU A 318 9.68 -14.79 -26.71
N VAL A 319 9.39 -13.51 -26.63
CA VAL A 319 9.83 -12.69 -25.50
C VAL A 319 8.88 -12.95 -24.34
N ASN A 320 9.40 -13.47 -23.24
CA ASN A 320 8.58 -13.87 -22.09
C ASN A 320 8.16 -12.65 -21.27
N ILE A 321 6.93 -12.67 -20.80
CA ILE A 321 6.35 -11.64 -19.92
C ILE A 321 5.97 -12.26 -18.57
N PRO A 322 5.95 -11.48 -17.48
CA PRO A 322 5.48 -11.94 -16.18
C PRO A 322 4.00 -12.34 -16.23
N ILE A 323 3.65 -13.52 -15.71
CA ILE A 323 2.29 -14.07 -15.77
C ILE A 323 1.57 -14.13 -14.44
N GLY A 324 2.27 -13.95 -13.34
CA GLY A 324 1.68 -14.02 -12.01
C GLY A 324 2.70 -13.83 -10.91
N HIS A 325 2.25 -13.91 -9.68
CA HIS A 325 3.08 -13.72 -8.50
C HIS A 325 2.84 -14.81 -7.46
N VAL A 326 3.81 -14.97 -6.57
CA VAL A 326 3.70 -15.74 -5.33
C VAL A 326 4.13 -14.87 -4.17
N THR A 327 3.50 -15.04 -3.02
CA THR A 327 3.87 -14.35 -1.79
C THR A 327 5.01 -15.07 -1.09
N GLY A 328 5.90 -14.30 -0.48
CA GLY A 328 6.90 -14.79 0.45
C GLY A 328 6.35 -14.93 1.87
N THR A 329 7.26 -14.93 2.84
CA THR A 329 6.88 -14.80 4.24
C THR A 329 6.58 -13.32 4.53
N ARG A 330 5.39 -13.03 5.04
CA ARG A 330 5.04 -11.67 5.45
C ARG A 330 5.97 -11.21 6.56
N SER A 331 6.41 -9.98 6.52
CA SER A 331 7.22 -9.35 7.55
C SER A 331 6.63 -8.02 7.97
N VAL A 332 6.58 -7.78 9.26
CA VAL A 332 6.21 -6.50 9.85
C VAL A 332 7.33 -6.13 10.81
N SER A 333 8.03 -5.04 10.50
CA SER A 333 9.20 -4.61 11.26
C SER A 333 9.32 -3.08 11.27
N GLY A 334 10.17 -2.57 12.11
CA GLY A 334 10.42 -1.15 12.14
C GLY A 334 11.43 -0.75 13.20
N SER A 335 11.56 0.55 13.39
CA SER A 335 12.36 1.12 14.47
C SER A 335 11.59 2.25 15.15
N MET A 336 11.94 2.50 16.39
CA MET A 336 11.44 3.61 17.18
C MET A 336 12.62 4.35 17.82
N THR A 337 12.59 5.67 17.72
CA THR A 337 13.59 6.54 18.33
C THR A 337 12.92 7.40 19.41
N CYS A 338 13.55 7.49 20.57
CA CYS A 338 13.06 8.30 21.69
C CYS A 338 14.23 8.89 22.48
N TYR A 339 13.96 9.88 23.29
CA TYR A 339 14.95 10.34 24.28
C TYR A 339 15.06 9.37 25.45
N LEU A 340 16.26 9.18 25.95
CA LEU A 340 16.48 8.44 27.19
C LEU A 340 15.93 9.29 28.36
N SER A 341 14.84 8.83 28.94
CA SER A 341 14.15 9.55 30.02
C SER A 341 13.89 8.62 31.18
N LYS A 342 13.97 9.19 32.40
CA LYS A 342 13.63 8.52 33.65
C LYS A 342 12.89 9.50 34.55
N ASP A 343 11.81 9.06 35.19
CA ASP A 343 11.12 9.81 36.22
C ASP A 343 11.36 9.12 37.57
N THR A 344 11.60 9.92 38.60
CA THR A 344 11.82 9.42 39.96
C THR A 344 10.55 8.91 40.63
N SER A 345 9.38 9.24 40.07
CA SER A 345 8.05 8.86 40.60
C SER A 345 7.34 7.80 39.80
N ALA A 346 7.89 7.36 38.65
CA ALA A 346 7.34 6.35 37.79
C ALA A 346 8.45 5.51 37.15
N THR A 347 8.22 4.21 37.00
CA THR A 347 9.20 3.21 36.57
C THR A 347 8.90 2.67 35.16
N ASN A 348 8.24 3.47 34.32
CA ASN A 348 7.75 3.04 33.01
C ASN A 348 8.19 3.94 31.86
N HIS A 349 9.38 4.49 31.94
CA HIS A 349 9.99 5.32 30.90
C HIS A 349 10.99 4.55 30.03
N SER A 350 11.59 5.21 29.05
CA SER A 350 12.53 4.59 28.10
C SER A 350 13.80 4.02 28.78
N ALA A 351 14.28 4.64 29.85
CA ALA A 351 15.41 4.12 30.59
C ALA A 351 15.09 2.82 31.34
N ASP A 352 13.87 2.71 31.86
CA ASP A 352 13.41 1.52 32.56
C ASP A 352 13.21 0.38 31.57
N LEU A 353 12.59 0.64 30.40
CA LEU A 353 12.46 -0.35 29.32
C LEU A 353 13.84 -0.90 28.90
N TRP A 354 14.84 -0.02 28.78
CA TRP A 354 16.18 -0.47 28.40
C TRP A 354 16.83 -1.34 29.48
N GLU A 355 16.67 -0.98 30.76
CA GLU A 355 17.19 -1.74 31.90
C GLU A 355 16.54 -3.13 31.97
N ASP A 356 15.23 -3.17 31.80
CA ASP A 356 14.45 -4.40 31.80
C ASP A 356 14.79 -5.30 30.60
N LEU A 357 14.88 -4.76 29.39
CA LEU A 357 15.30 -5.53 28.20
C LEU A 357 16.71 -6.14 28.39
N LYS A 358 17.61 -5.44 29.07
CA LYS A 358 18.93 -5.96 29.37
C LYS A 358 18.89 -7.05 30.45
N SER A 359 17.99 -6.94 31.43
CA SER A 359 17.87 -7.91 32.52
C SER A 359 17.38 -9.27 32.03
N ILE A 360 16.52 -9.30 31.02
CA ILE A 360 15.91 -10.52 30.47
C ILE A 360 16.73 -11.21 29.37
N THR A 361 18.01 -10.87 29.21
CA THR A 361 18.88 -11.46 28.16
C THR A 361 19.10 -12.96 28.33
N SER A 362 18.82 -13.53 29.49
CA SER A 362 18.88 -14.96 29.74
C SER A 362 17.61 -15.72 29.31
N VAL A 363 16.53 -15.01 28.94
CA VAL A 363 15.25 -15.60 28.55
C VAL A 363 15.21 -15.79 27.03
N VAL A 364 14.74 -16.94 26.60
CA VAL A 364 14.70 -17.33 25.18
C VAL A 364 13.66 -16.53 24.39
N THR A 365 12.61 -16.04 25.04
CA THR A 365 11.52 -15.30 24.41
C THR A 365 11.42 -13.88 24.93
N ASN A 366 11.54 -12.95 24.03
CA ASN A 366 11.32 -11.51 24.25
C ASN A 366 10.06 -11.15 23.46
N SER A 367 8.96 -10.86 24.17
CA SER A 367 7.66 -10.63 23.53
C SER A 367 6.94 -9.44 24.16
N PHE A 368 6.66 -8.45 23.33
CA PHE A 368 5.99 -7.22 23.71
C PHE A 368 4.87 -6.88 22.73
N GLY A 369 3.76 -6.39 23.23
CA GLY A 369 2.74 -5.72 22.43
C GLY A 369 3.16 -4.26 22.20
N LEU A 370 3.11 -3.82 20.95
CA LEU A 370 3.35 -2.43 20.56
C LEU A 370 2.07 -1.83 20.00
N VAL A 371 1.69 -0.65 20.50
CA VAL A 371 0.56 0.11 19.98
C VAL A 371 1.02 1.53 19.64
N PHE A 372 1.13 1.79 18.35
CA PHE A 372 1.42 3.13 17.82
C PHE A 372 0.11 3.86 17.56
N LYS A 373 -0.07 5.04 18.17
CA LYS A 373 -1.23 5.92 17.98
C LYS A 373 -0.78 7.19 17.29
N ILE A 374 -0.79 7.16 15.97
CA ILE A 374 -0.37 8.29 15.11
C ILE A 374 -1.52 9.29 15.05
N GLY A 375 -1.27 10.53 15.47
CA GLY A 375 -2.29 11.57 15.61
C GLY A 375 -2.82 11.74 17.05
N GLY A 376 -2.37 10.90 17.98
CA GLY A 376 -2.64 11.02 19.42
C GLY A 376 -3.80 10.17 19.91
N ILE A 377 -4.21 10.44 21.16
CA ILE A 377 -5.22 9.65 21.88
C ILE A 377 -6.53 10.40 22.13
N THR A 378 -6.63 11.65 21.68
CA THR A 378 -7.82 12.46 21.96
C THR A 378 -9.02 11.92 21.20
N ALA A 379 -10.09 11.61 21.93
CA ALA A 379 -11.35 11.17 21.33
C ALA A 379 -11.89 12.20 20.33
N GLY A 380 -12.43 11.73 19.22
CA GLY A 380 -13.01 12.59 18.17
C GLY A 380 -11.99 13.28 17.26
N GLN A 381 -10.68 13.05 17.44
CA GLN A 381 -9.66 13.50 16.50
C GLN A 381 -9.26 12.37 15.54
N PRO A 382 -8.92 12.70 14.28
CA PRO A 382 -8.50 11.68 13.32
C PRO A 382 -7.16 11.08 13.75
N ARG A 383 -7.06 9.74 13.71
CA ARG A 383 -5.82 9.03 14.03
C ARG A 383 -5.74 7.70 13.30
N LEU A 384 -4.51 7.23 13.16
CA LEU A 384 -4.18 5.88 12.76
C LEU A 384 -3.60 5.14 13.97
N GLU A 385 -4.08 3.95 14.25
CA GLU A 385 -3.51 3.07 15.26
C GLU A 385 -2.96 1.82 14.58
N VAL A 386 -1.72 1.47 14.89
CA VAL A 386 -1.12 0.21 14.46
C VAL A 386 -0.85 -0.60 15.71
N ASN A 387 -1.56 -1.71 15.83
CA ASN A 387 -1.47 -2.61 16.96
C ASN A 387 -0.75 -3.89 16.55
N MET A 388 0.34 -4.19 17.21
CA MET A 388 1.17 -5.38 17.02
C MET A 388 1.24 -6.12 18.36
N PRO A 389 0.43 -7.16 18.56
CA PRO A 389 0.26 -7.80 19.88
C PRO A 389 1.49 -8.57 20.34
N THR A 390 2.35 -8.99 19.41
CA THR A 390 3.54 -9.79 19.74
C THR A 390 4.73 -9.31 18.91
N CYS A 391 5.67 -8.64 19.55
CA CYS A 391 6.90 -8.15 18.93
C CYS A 391 8.13 -8.64 19.66
N HIS A 392 9.17 -8.94 18.91
CA HIS A 392 10.52 -9.06 19.45
C HIS A 392 11.19 -7.68 19.40
N LEU A 393 11.68 -7.20 20.53
CA LEU A 393 12.44 -5.95 20.64
C LEU A 393 13.94 -6.25 20.70
N GLU A 394 14.71 -5.51 19.93
CA GLU A 394 16.17 -5.54 20.07
C GLU A 394 16.63 -4.67 21.24
N ILE A 395 17.81 -5.00 21.79
CA ILE A 395 18.39 -4.16 22.83
C ILE A 395 18.72 -2.80 22.21
N PRO A 396 18.23 -1.70 22.82
CA PRO A 396 18.39 -0.37 22.25
C PRO A 396 19.84 0.07 22.08
N THR A 397 20.10 0.79 21.00
CA THR A 397 21.37 1.50 20.76
C THR A 397 21.26 2.94 21.24
N HIS A 398 22.35 3.49 21.74
CA HIS A 398 22.39 4.86 22.24
C HIS A 398 23.13 5.76 21.26
N SER A 399 22.54 6.91 20.94
CA SER A 399 23.23 8.02 20.28
C SER A 399 23.51 9.10 21.32
N ILE A 400 24.80 9.39 21.53
CA ILE A 400 25.25 10.34 22.58
C ILE A 400 25.55 11.67 21.90
N GLU A 401 24.61 12.57 22.03
CA GLU A 401 24.71 13.97 21.63
C GLU A 401 24.45 14.86 22.86
N ASP A 402 24.03 16.10 22.67
CA ASP A 402 23.64 16.99 23.79
C ASP A 402 22.51 16.40 24.63
N VAL A 403 21.60 15.65 23.95
CA VAL A 403 20.57 14.84 24.59
C VAL A 403 20.75 13.40 24.11
N ILE A 404 20.77 12.44 25.02
CA ILE A 404 20.92 11.02 24.68
C ILE A 404 19.62 10.54 24.10
N SER A 405 19.67 10.01 22.89
CA SER A 405 18.59 9.31 22.23
C SER A 405 18.83 7.80 22.18
N VAL A 406 17.75 7.07 22.11
CA VAL A 406 17.72 5.61 22.10
C VAL A 406 16.96 5.16 20.87
N GLU A 407 17.51 4.24 20.11
CA GLU A 407 16.86 3.60 18.98
C GLU A 407 16.71 2.11 19.25
N THR A 408 15.51 1.59 19.02
CA THR A 408 15.16 0.19 19.22
C THR A 408 14.48 -0.33 17.95
N ALA A 409 15.03 -1.39 17.37
CA ALA A 409 14.37 -2.11 16.29
C ALA A 409 13.39 -3.14 16.87
N PHE A 410 12.34 -3.42 16.10
CA PHE A 410 11.36 -4.43 16.45
C PHE A 410 10.94 -5.25 15.24
N ASN A 411 10.53 -6.48 15.51
CA ASN A 411 9.91 -7.39 14.54
C ASN A 411 8.61 -7.91 15.13
N ALA A 412 7.48 -7.63 14.48
CA ALA A 412 6.20 -8.16 14.88
C ALA A 412 6.04 -9.60 14.35
N LEU A 413 5.51 -10.44 15.20
CA LEU A 413 5.34 -11.86 14.97
C LEU A 413 3.87 -12.24 15.22
N PRO A 414 3.33 -13.24 14.52
CA PRO A 414 2.02 -13.77 14.88
C PRO A 414 2.09 -14.48 16.23
N SER A 415 0.98 -14.52 16.94
CA SER A 415 0.89 -15.25 18.23
C SER A 415 1.10 -16.75 18.08
N THR A 416 0.81 -17.30 16.89
CA THR A 416 1.05 -18.69 16.50
C THR A 416 1.69 -18.71 15.12
N ILE A 417 2.43 -19.79 14.79
CA ILE A 417 3.19 -19.89 13.54
C ILE A 417 2.33 -19.79 12.27
N ASP A 418 1.05 -20.11 12.39
CA ASP A 418 0.03 -20.03 11.35
C ASP A 418 -0.94 -18.84 11.55
N GLY A 419 -0.59 -17.91 12.45
CA GLY A 419 -1.40 -16.74 12.75
C GLY A 419 -1.36 -15.67 11.68
N THR A 420 -2.35 -14.78 11.74
CA THR A 420 -2.47 -13.60 10.85
C THR A 420 -2.48 -12.30 11.65
N ASN A 421 -2.18 -12.33 12.93
CA ASN A 421 -2.31 -11.22 13.86
C ASN A 421 -0.98 -10.52 14.15
N GLU A 422 -0.05 -10.50 13.20
CA GLU A 422 1.22 -9.76 13.33
C GLU A 422 0.97 -8.26 13.53
N ALA A 423 0.02 -7.72 12.80
CA ALA A 423 -0.39 -6.32 12.93
C ALA A 423 -1.86 -6.14 12.57
N THR A 424 -2.48 -5.17 13.22
CA THR A 424 -3.81 -4.66 12.91
C THR A 424 -3.72 -3.16 12.73
N VAL A 425 -4.31 -2.65 11.64
CA VAL A 425 -4.35 -1.22 11.33
C VAL A 425 -5.76 -0.69 11.57
N ILE A 426 -5.90 0.35 12.40
CA ILE A 426 -7.20 0.87 12.83
C ILE A 426 -7.27 2.35 12.50
N TYR A 427 -8.30 2.75 11.76
CA TYR A 427 -8.56 4.13 11.37
C TYR A 427 -9.69 4.72 12.20
N TYR A 428 -9.42 5.86 12.79
CA TYR A 428 -10.40 6.68 13.51
C TYR A 428 -10.62 7.99 12.75
N PRO A 429 -11.82 8.27 12.27
CA PRO A 429 -12.12 9.53 11.62
C PRO A 429 -12.27 10.64 12.66
N LYS A 430 -12.29 11.88 12.19
CA LYS A 430 -12.80 13.00 13.00
C LYS A 430 -14.30 12.82 13.20
N GLN A 431 -14.74 12.90 14.43
CA GLN A 431 -16.16 12.89 14.79
C GLN A 431 -16.79 14.26 14.62
#